data_dc67e9a0cb67230bcee7c3d9581a84f1
#
_entry.id   dc67e9a0cb67230bcee7c3d9581a84f1
#
_cell.length_a   1.000
_cell.length_b   1.000
_cell.length_c   1.000
_cell.angle_alpha   90.00
_cell.angle_beta   90.00
_cell.angle_gamma   90.00
#
_symmetry.space_group_name_H-M   'P 1'
#
loop_
_entity.id
_entity.type
_entity.pdbx_description
1 polymer ?
#
loop_
_entity_poly.entity_id
_entity_poly.type
_entity_poly.pdbx_seq_one_letter_code
_entity_poly.pdbx_strand_id
1 'polypeptide(L)'
;MKLRIASLTLLLVALVAVPAMAQDIYDNGPTNGNTDAWTVNFGFTVSDTFNTSLANTQITGVTFAAWMAPGDILDSAEISITSSEAGGTSYFDQTVNFTQAGCVGNQYGYNVCNESSTFTGPVLASAGSYWLNIQNASSAAGDPVYWDENSGPSSASENTVGTIPSESFTVLGTQSTTTTSTTTTGTTPEPSSILLLGSGILGLAGVLRRKLF
;
A
#
# COMPACT_ATOMS: atom_id res chain seq x y z
N MET A 1 16.38 41.50 -17.53
CA MET A 1 17.24 40.35 -17.18
C MET A 1 16.87 39.67 -15.87
N LYS A 2 16.46 40.37 -14.81
CA LYS A 2 16.09 39.80 -13.48
C LYS A 2 14.84 38.86 -13.51
N LEU A 3 13.86 39.12 -14.36
CA LEU A 3 12.61 38.33 -14.43
C LEU A 3 12.82 36.94 -15.06
N ARG A 4 13.78 36.81 -16.00
CA ARG A 4 14.08 35.53 -16.68
C ARG A 4 14.86 34.56 -15.79
N ILE A 5 15.63 35.04 -14.84
CA ILE A 5 16.38 34.24 -13.87
C ILE A 5 15.45 33.68 -12.83
N ALA A 6 14.45 34.46 -12.36
CA ALA A 6 13.45 34.00 -11.41
C ALA A 6 12.56 32.87 -11.97
N SER A 7 12.17 32.96 -13.25
CA SER A 7 11.39 31.91 -13.92
C SER A 7 12.19 30.61 -14.09
N LEU A 8 13.48 30.68 -14.32
CA LEU A 8 14.33 29.48 -14.46
C LEU A 8 14.54 28.77 -13.14
N THR A 9 14.68 29.54 -12.03
CA THR A 9 14.83 28.97 -10.68
C THR A 9 13.54 28.31 -10.21
N LEU A 10 12.38 28.88 -10.52
CA LEU A 10 11.08 28.29 -10.18
C LEU A 10 10.81 26.97 -10.94
N LEU A 11 11.23 26.91 -12.20
CA LEU A 11 11.12 25.69 -13.01
C LEU A 11 12.03 24.56 -12.49
N LEU A 12 13.21 24.91 -11.98
CA LEU A 12 14.16 23.92 -11.45
C LEU A 12 13.69 23.31 -10.12
N VAL A 13 13.00 24.09 -9.28
CA VAL A 13 12.44 23.62 -8.01
C VAL A 13 11.24 22.70 -8.22
N ALA A 14 10.43 22.95 -9.26
CA ALA A 14 9.28 22.10 -9.59
C ALA A 14 9.67 20.68 -10.09
N LEU A 15 10.91 20.49 -10.55
CA LEU A 15 11.38 19.21 -11.08
C LEU A 15 11.83 18.21 -9.99
N VAL A 16 11.89 18.61 -8.72
CA VAL A 16 12.44 17.77 -7.64
C VAL A 16 11.36 17.17 -6.74
N ALA A 17 10.10 17.53 -6.92
CA ALA A 17 8.99 16.90 -6.20
C ALA A 17 8.65 15.54 -6.84
N VAL A 18 9.43 14.50 -6.53
CA VAL A 18 9.04 13.14 -6.82
C VAL A 18 7.91 12.79 -5.84
N PRO A 19 6.69 12.49 -6.30
CA PRO A 19 5.65 12.03 -5.39
C PRO A 19 6.15 10.76 -4.70
N ALA A 20 6.05 10.70 -3.37
CA ALA A 20 6.27 9.46 -2.64
C ALA A 20 5.18 8.48 -3.09
N MET A 21 5.57 7.50 -3.89
CA MET A 21 4.65 6.44 -4.30
C MET A 21 4.45 5.51 -3.09
N ALA A 22 3.20 5.11 -2.87
CA ALA A 22 2.91 4.04 -1.93
C ALA A 22 3.67 2.78 -2.40
N GLN A 23 4.32 2.12 -1.46
CA GLN A 23 5.05 0.88 -1.68
C GLN A 23 4.41 -0.23 -0.85
N ASP A 24 4.68 -1.46 -1.21
CA ASP A 24 4.29 -2.61 -0.41
C ASP A 24 5.12 -2.62 0.87
N ILE A 25 4.44 -2.41 2.00
CA ILE A 25 5.04 -2.51 3.34
C ILE A 25 5.10 -3.96 3.77
N TYR A 26 4.07 -4.70 3.41
CA TYR A 26 3.93 -6.12 3.68
C TYR A 26 3.10 -6.77 2.58
N ASP A 27 3.55 -7.91 2.08
CA ASP A 27 2.87 -8.75 1.12
C ASP A 27 2.73 -10.15 1.72
N ASN A 28 1.49 -10.61 1.89
CA ASN A 28 1.19 -11.93 2.46
C ASN A 28 1.10 -13.04 1.40
N GLY A 29 1.52 -12.75 0.20
CA GLY A 29 1.56 -13.71 -0.90
C GLY A 29 0.35 -13.64 -1.84
N PRO A 30 0.41 -14.43 -2.89
CA PRO A 30 -0.54 -14.33 -4.00
C PRO A 30 -1.93 -14.82 -3.63
N THR A 31 -2.92 -14.31 -4.35
CA THR A 31 -4.27 -14.87 -4.41
C THR A 31 -4.24 -16.34 -4.77
N ASN A 32 -4.94 -17.15 -4.00
CA ASN A 32 -5.12 -18.58 -4.27
C ASN A 32 -6.38 -18.84 -5.10
N GLY A 33 -7.52 -18.33 -4.67
CA GLY A 33 -8.78 -18.39 -5.37
C GLY A 33 -9.43 -19.77 -5.46
N ASN A 34 -8.81 -20.82 -4.89
CA ASN A 34 -9.22 -22.21 -5.14
C ASN A 34 -9.29 -23.10 -3.88
N THR A 35 -8.84 -22.63 -2.73
CA THR A 35 -8.82 -23.43 -1.49
C THR A 35 -10.05 -23.15 -0.64
N ASP A 36 -10.11 -21.99 -0.02
CA ASP A 36 -11.21 -21.55 0.84
C ASP A 36 -11.25 -20.02 0.90
N ALA A 37 -12.25 -19.45 1.57
CA ALA A 37 -12.36 -18.02 1.82
C ALA A 37 -13.28 -17.75 3.00
N TRP A 38 -12.98 -16.70 3.78
CA TRP A 38 -13.66 -16.43 5.04
C TRP A 38 -14.50 -15.16 4.96
N THR A 39 -15.76 -15.29 5.43
CA THR A 39 -16.75 -14.20 5.34
C THR A 39 -16.31 -12.97 6.13
N VAL A 40 -16.40 -11.78 5.51
CA VAL A 40 -16.05 -10.48 6.11
C VAL A 40 -17.25 -9.53 6.24
N ASN A 41 -18.47 -10.04 6.15
CA ASN A 41 -19.72 -9.30 6.39
C ASN A 41 -20.68 -10.11 7.28
N PHE A 42 -21.91 -9.64 7.48
CA PHE A 42 -22.95 -10.29 8.31
C PHE A 42 -22.55 -10.58 9.77
N GLY A 43 -21.64 -9.75 10.34
CA GLY A 43 -21.18 -9.90 11.72
C GLY A 43 -19.92 -10.76 11.88
N PHE A 44 -19.35 -11.23 10.77
CA PHE A 44 -18.06 -11.90 10.76
C PHE A 44 -16.92 -10.89 10.63
N THR A 45 -15.84 -11.15 11.37
CA THR A 45 -14.59 -10.39 11.32
C THR A 45 -13.45 -11.36 11.05
N VAL A 46 -12.70 -11.10 10.00
CA VAL A 46 -11.45 -11.81 9.71
C VAL A 46 -10.28 -10.91 10.02
N SER A 47 -9.33 -11.46 10.75
CA SER A 47 -8.11 -10.77 11.21
C SER A 47 -6.89 -11.53 10.70
N ASP A 48 -5.89 -10.82 10.17
CA ASP A 48 -4.62 -11.44 9.80
C ASP A 48 -3.43 -10.55 10.20
N THR A 49 -2.30 -11.17 10.50
CA THR A 49 -1.11 -10.46 10.98
C THR A 49 -0.27 -9.92 9.83
N PHE A 50 0.32 -8.74 10.03
CA PHE A 50 1.36 -8.20 9.18
C PHE A 50 2.48 -7.60 9.99
N ASN A 51 3.67 -7.50 9.39
CA ASN A 51 4.85 -6.97 10.05
C ASN A 51 5.34 -5.70 9.36
N THR A 52 5.74 -4.71 10.17
CA THR A 52 6.50 -3.56 9.68
C THR A 52 7.96 -3.71 10.05
N SER A 53 8.87 -3.50 9.10
CA SER A 53 10.32 -3.62 9.31
C SER A 53 10.95 -2.36 9.93
N LEU A 54 10.28 -1.21 9.81
CA LEU A 54 10.76 0.08 10.30
C LEU A 54 9.73 0.75 11.22
N ALA A 55 10.23 1.51 12.19
CA ALA A 55 9.43 2.44 12.96
C ALA A 55 8.95 3.62 12.10
N ASN A 56 7.89 4.30 12.54
CA ASN A 56 7.27 5.42 11.85
C ASN A 56 6.83 5.07 10.41
N THR A 57 6.31 3.85 10.25
CA THR A 57 5.72 3.41 8.99
C THR A 57 4.32 4.02 8.83
N GLN A 58 4.11 4.82 7.79
CA GLN A 58 2.80 5.37 7.43
C GLN A 58 2.06 4.35 6.58
N ILE A 59 0.91 3.90 7.02
CA ILE A 59 0.02 3.07 6.21
C ILE A 59 -0.86 3.96 5.34
N THR A 60 -1.02 3.62 4.07
CA THR A 60 -1.77 4.43 3.10
C THR A 60 -2.80 3.64 2.31
N GLY A 61 -2.91 2.35 2.54
CA GLY A 61 -3.89 1.51 1.85
C GLY A 61 -3.71 0.03 2.13
N VAL A 62 -4.63 -0.73 1.57
CA VAL A 62 -4.61 -2.19 1.57
C VAL A 62 -5.12 -2.71 0.23
N THR A 63 -4.62 -3.87 -0.17
CA THR A 63 -5.23 -4.69 -1.22
C THR A 63 -5.51 -6.08 -0.65
N PHE A 64 -6.57 -6.71 -1.09
CA PHE A 64 -6.85 -8.11 -0.73
C PHE A 64 -7.63 -8.80 -1.85
N ALA A 65 -7.63 -10.11 -1.87
CA ALA A 65 -8.44 -10.88 -2.80
C ALA A 65 -9.79 -11.21 -2.17
N ALA A 66 -10.88 -10.82 -2.82
CA ALA A 66 -12.24 -11.10 -2.38
C ALA A 66 -12.93 -12.10 -3.31
N TRP A 67 -13.65 -13.08 -2.73
CA TRP A 67 -14.58 -13.90 -3.49
C TRP A 67 -15.98 -13.30 -3.37
N MET A 68 -16.62 -13.10 -4.51
CA MET A 68 -17.96 -12.51 -4.58
C MET A 68 -18.82 -13.23 -5.62
N ALA A 69 -20.11 -13.06 -5.52
CA ALA A 69 -21.04 -13.53 -6.54
C ALA A 69 -20.68 -12.93 -7.92
N PRO A 70 -20.84 -13.69 -9.03
CA PRO A 70 -20.53 -13.18 -10.35
C PRO A 70 -21.33 -11.92 -10.71
N GLY A 71 -20.60 -10.83 -11.02
CA GLY A 71 -21.18 -9.53 -11.36
C GLY A 71 -21.41 -8.60 -10.18
N ASP A 72 -21.17 -9.06 -8.94
CA ASP A 72 -21.20 -8.19 -7.77
C ASP A 72 -19.88 -7.40 -7.62
N ILE A 73 -19.93 -6.30 -6.87
CA ILE A 73 -18.83 -5.35 -6.67
C ILE A 73 -18.74 -5.05 -5.18
N LEU A 74 -17.54 -5.06 -4.62
CA LEU A 74 -17.30 -4.58 -3.27
C LEU A 74 -17.32 -3.05 -3.25
N ASP A 75 -18.29 -2.47 -2.56
CA ASP A 75 -18.39 -1.02 -2.39
C ASP A 75 -17.48 -0.51 -1.28
N SER A 76 -17.56 -1.14 -0.10
CA SER A 76 -16.81 -0.71 1.07
C SER A 76 -16.62 -1.87 2.07
N ALA A 77 -15.65 -1.69 2.98
CA ALA A 77 -15.52 -2.51 4.18
C ALA A 77 -14.97 -1.66 5.32
N GLU A 78 -15.20 -2.09 6.54
CA GLU A 78 -14.54 -1.54 7.71
C GLU A 78 -13.16 -2.19 7.84
N ILE A 79 -12.13 -1.35 7.82
CA ILE A 79 -10.73 -1.74 8.00
C ILE A 79 -10.25 -1.22 9.34
N SER A 80 -9.73 -2.11 10.17
CA SER A 80 -9.02 -1.67 11.36
C SER A 80 -7.62 -2.27 11.46
N ILE A 81 -6.71 -1.50 12.08
CA ILE A 81 -5.34 -1.91 12.39
C ILE A 81 -5.19 -1.88 13.90
N THR A 82 -4.87 -3.02 14.49
CA THR A 82 -4.88 -3.22 15.93
C THR A 82 -3.61 -3.90 16.45
N SER A 83 -3.40 -3.86 17.77
CA SER A 83 -2.26 -4.54 18.41
C SER A 83 -2.50 -6.02 18.70
N SER A 84 -3.74 -6.47 18.61
CA SER A 84 -4.14 -7.88 18.79
C SER A 84 -5.32 -8.20 17.90
N GLU A 85 -5.58 -9.49 17.70
CA GLU A 85 -6.72 -10.02 16.94
C GLU A 85 -8.01 -9.31 17.33
N ALA A 86 -8.71 -8.72 16.36
CA ALA A 86 -9.99 -8.02 16.49
C ALA A 86 -10.10 -7.10 17.73
N GLY A 87 -8.97 -6.57 18.25
CA GLY A 87 -8.98 -5.80 19.49
C GLY A 87 -7.64 -5.24 19.93
N GLY A 88 -7.51 -4.96 21.24
CA GLY A 88 -6.34 -4.30 21.79
C GLY A 88 -6.31 -2.79 21.50
N THR A 89 -5.10 -2.24 21.27
CA THR A 89 -4.98 -0.84 20.89
C THR A 89 -5.36 -0.69 19.43
N SER A 90 -6.36 0.14 19.14
CA SER A 90 -6.71 0.52 17.77
C SER A 90 -5.79 1.66 17.29
N TYR A 91 -5.12 1.45 16.18
CA TYR A 91 -4.32 2.45 15.49
C TYR A 91 -5.09 3.09 14.34
N PHE A 92 -6.05 2.36 13.78
CA PHE A 92 -6.92 2.79 12.69
C PHE A 92 -8.23 2.00 12.76
N ASP A 93 -9.34 2.65 12.41
CA ASP A 93 -10.65 2.02 12.35
C ASP A 93 -11.58 2.92 11.52
N GLN A 94 -11.82 2.53 10.26
CA GLN A 94 -12.66 3.30 9.34
C GLN A 94 -13.30 2.40 8.28
N THR A 95 -14.49 2.78 7.85
CA THR A 95 -15.08 2.28 6.60
C THR A 95 -14.40 2.96 5.42
N VAL A 96 -13.86 2.17 4.51
CA VAL A 96 -13.18 2.63 3.30
C VAL A 96 -13.83 2.03 2.05
N ASN A 97 -13.81 2.79 0.94
CA ASN A 97 -14.31 2.30 -0.34
C ASN A 97 -13.23 1.52 -1.07
N PHE A 98 -13.65 0.55 -1.87
CA PHE A 98 -12.75 -0.27 -2.66
C PHE A 98 -12.91 -0.04 -4.16
N THR A 99 -11.87 -0.36 -4.89
CA THR A 99 -11.85 -0.43 -6.35
C THR A 99 -11.46 -1.84 -6.75
N GLN A 100 -12.34 -2.46 -7.52
CA GLN A 100 -12.21 -3.83 -7.99
C GLN A 100 -11.40 -3.91 -9.27
N ALA A 101 -10.53 -4.93 -9.38
CA ALA A 101 -9.78 -5.23 -10.59
C ALA A 101 -9.50 -6.74 -10.70
N GLY A 102 -9.20 -7.19 -11.92
CA GLY A 102 -8.61 -8.52 -12.17
C GLY A 102 -9.48 -9.72 -11.74
N CYS A 103 -10.79 -9.64 -11.90
CA CYS A 103 -11.70 -10.75 -11.50
C CYS A 103 -11.53 -11.98 -12.37
N VAL A 104 -11.42 -13.15 -11.72
CA VAL A 104 -11.33 -14.46 -12.37
C VAL A 104 -12.32 -15.40 -11.70
N GLY A 105 -13.14 -16.10 -12.48
CA GLY A 105 -14.06 -17.12 -11.96
C GLY A 105 -13.32 -18.32 -11.37
N ASN A 106 -13.74 -18.81 -10.20
CA ASN A 106 -13.20 -20.01 -9.58
C ASN A 106 -14.11 -21.24 -9.77
N GLN A 107 -13.63 -22.41 -9.31
CA GLN A 107 -14.36 -23.67 -9.42
C GLN A 107 -15.63 -23.73 -8.57
N TYR A 108 -15.81 -22.85 -7.61
CA TYR A 108 -16.96 -22.80 -6.70
C TYR A 108 -18.07 -21.85 -7.19
N GLY A 109 -17.89 -21.22 -8.35
CA GLY A 109 -18.86 -20.31 -8.96
C GLY A 109 -18.78 -18.86 -8.46
N TYR A 110 -17.72 -18.48 -7.77
CA TYR A 110 -17.43 -17.11 -7.38
C TYR A 110 -16.46 -16.45 -8.36
N ASN A 111 -16.51 -15.12 -8.41
CA ASN A 111 -15.43 -14.31 -8.95
C ASN A 111 -14.43 -13.98 -7.83
N VAL A 112 -13.17 -14.27 -8.05
CA VAL A 112 -12.06 -13.85 -7.18
C VAL A 112 -11.48 -12.59 -7.77
N CYS A 113 -11.62 -11.48 -7.05
CA CYS A 113 -11.26 -10.15 -7.50
C CYS A 113 -10.19 -9.53 -6.60
N ASN A 114 -9.28 -8.76 -7.18
CA ASN A 114 -8.37 -7.93 -6.39
C ASN A 114 -9.10 -6.63 -6.01
N GLU A 115 -9.27 -6.42 -4.72
CA GLU A 115 -9.86 -5.23 -4.14
C GLU A 115 -8.77 -4.30 -3.61
N SER A 116 -8.83 -3.03 -3.93
CA SER A 116 -7.82 -2.04 -3.55
C SER A 116 -8.47 -0.82 -2.93
N SER A 117 -7.92 -0.36 -1.81
CA SER A 117 -8.32 0.87 -1.16
C SER A 117 -7.11 1.70 -0.75
N THR A 118 -7.21 3.01 -0.92
CA THR A 118 -6.22 3.98 -0.43
C THR A 118 -6.88 4.93 0.56
N PHE A 119 -6.20 5.21 1.66
CA PHE A 119 -6.71 6.06 2.74
C PHE A 119 -5.57 6.77 3.47
N THR A 120 -5.90 7.76 4.28
CA THR A 120 -4.95 8.36 5.23
C THR A 120 -4.99 7.54 6.52
N GLY A 121 -4.10 6.55 6.60
CA GLY A 121 -4.02 5.64 7.73
C GLY A 121 -3.09 6.10 8.83
N PRO A 122 -2.76 5.23 9.80
CA PRO A 122 -1.94 5.56 10.95
C PRO A 122 -0.45 5.63 10.58
N VAL A 123 0.31 6.34 11.42
CA VAL A 123 1.76 6.17 11.51
C VAL A 123 2.03 5.16 12.62
N LEU A 124 2.52 3.98 12.27
CA LEU A 124 2.91 2.95 13.22
C LEU A 124 4.29 3.30 13.81
N ALA A 125 4.29 3.72 15.06
CA ALA A 125 5.47 4.29 15.73
C ALA A 125 6.61 3.29 15.94
N SER A 126 6.32 1.99 15.97
CA SER A 126 7.30 0.92 16.18
C SER A 126 7.33 -0.06 15.00
N ALA A 127 8.48 -0.63 14.73
CA ALA A 127 8.55 -1.86 13.96
C ALA A 127 7.95 -3.01 14.76
N GLY A 128 7.28 -3.95 14.11
CA GLY A 128 6.66 -5.07 14.81
C GLY A 128 5.46 -5.66 14.08
N SER A 129 4.76 -6.53 14.79
CA SER A 129 3.57 -7.22 14.29
C SER A 129 2.31 -6.46 14.67
N TYR A 130 1.39 -6.38 13.72
CA TYR A 130 0.09 -5.75 13.83
C TYR A 130 -0.97 -6.67 13.23
N TRP A 131 -2.23 -6.39 13.49
CA TRP A 131 -3.36 -7.10 12.93
C TRP A 131 -4.13 -6.17 11.97
N LEU A 132 -4.36 -6.66 10.76
CA LEU A 132 -5.32 -6.12 9.82
C LEU A 132 -6.64 -6.86 10.04
N ASN A 133 -7.72 -6.13 10.33
CA ASN A 133 -9.04 -6.71 10.47
C ASN A 133 -9.94 -6.16 9.37
N ILE A 134 -10.72 -7.04 8.74
CA ILE A 134 -11.73 -6.68 7.74
C ILE A 134 -13.07 -7.20 8.24
N GLN A 135 -14.06 -6.30 8.26
CA GLN A 135 -15.43 -6.62 8.66
C GLN A 135 -16.43 -5.69 7.98
N ASN A 136 -17.72 -5.94 8.20
CA ASN A 136 -18.80 -5.10 7.71
C ASN A 136 -18.67 -4.74 6.22
N ALA A 137 -18.16 -5.67 5.41
CA ALA A 137 -18.08 -5.49 3.97
C ALA A 137 -19.48 -5.31 3.37
N SER A 138 -19.60 -4.37 2.44
CA SER A 138 -20.82 -4.06 1.72
C SER A 138 -20.59 -4.25 0.24
N SER A 139 -21.35 -5.14 -0.38
CA SER A 139 -21.36 -5.33 -1.82
C SER A 139 -22.58 -4.69 -2.46
N ALA A 140 -22.50 -4.36 -3.75
CA ALA A 140 -23.57 -3.68 -4.47
C ALA A 140 -24.88 -4.48 -4.51
N ALA A 141 -24.80 -5.82 -4.59
CA ALA A 141 -25.95 -6.70 -4.54
C ALA A 141 -26.38 -7.10 -3.11
N GLY A 142 -25.55 -6.84 -2.11
CA GLY A 142 -25.76 -7.26 -0.72
C GLY A 142 -25.45 -8.75 -0.48
N ASP A 143 -24.67 -9.36 -1.36
CA ASP A 143 -24.24 -10.73 -1.28
C ASP A 143 -23.09 -10.93 -0.26
N PRO A 144 -22.79 -12.17 0.16
CA PRO A 144 -21.61 -12.47 0.96
C PRO A 144 -20.32 -12.06 0.25
N VAL A 145 -19.40 -11.48 1.03
CA VAL A 145 -18.03 -11.15 0.63
C VAL A 145 -17.09 -12.00 1.47
N TYR A 146 -16.16 -12.67 0.83
CA TYR A 146 -15.22 -13.55 1.50
C TYR A 146 -13.79 -13.10 1.20
N TRP A 147 -12.92 -13.16 2.19
CA TRP A 147 -11.48 -12.94 2.02
C TRP A 147 -10.81 -14.25 1.62
N ASP A 148 -9.94 -14.21 0.60
CA ASP A 148 -9.30 -15.38 -0.02
C ASP A 148 -8.21 -15.96 0.87
N GLU A 149 -8.34 -17.25 1.23
CA GLU A 149 -7.32 -18.00 1.94
C GLU A 149 -6.11 -18.30 1.06
N ASN A 150 -4.91 -18.10 1.59
CA ASN A 150 -3.66 -18.48 0.93
C ASN A 150 -2.72 -19.26 1.86
N SER A 151 -1.51 -19.54 1.41
CA SER A 151 -0.45 -20.18 2.18
C SER A 151 0.63 -19.19 2.64
N GLY A 152 0.24 -17.95 2.91
CA GLY A 152 1.15 -16.90 3.37
C GLY A 152 1.76 -17.20 4.76
N PRO A 153 2.78 -16.41 5.15
CA PRO A 153 3.49 -16.64 6.41
C PRO A 153 2.79 -16.08 7.65
N SER A 154 1.64 -15.41 7.49
CA SER A 154 0.90 -14.76 8.57
C SER A 154 0.11 -15.74 9.43
N SER A 155 -0.54 -15.22 10.46
CA SER A 155 -1.48 -15.96 11.31
C SER A 155 -2.82 -15.25 11.28
N ALA A 156 -3.84 -15.95 10.80
CA ALA A 156 -5.19 -15.41 10.68
C ALA A 156 -6.18 -16.01 11.69
N SER A 157 -7.26 -15.32 11.86
CA SER A 157 -8.36 -15.72 12.76
C SER A 157 -9.69 -15.15 12.28
N GLU A 158 -10.74 -15.91 12.48
CA GLU A 158 -12.12 -15.47 12.30
C GLU A 158 -12.82 -15.47 13.66
N ASN A 159 -13.63 -14.44 13.93
CA ASN A 159 -14.17 -14.15 15.28
C ASN A 159 -15.07 -15.24 15.88
N THR A 160 -15.57 -16.20 15.10
CA THR A 160 -16.46 -17.26 15.59
C THR A 160 -15.77 -18.63 15.68
N VAL A 161 -14.76 -18.88 14.85
CA VAL A 161 -14.06 -20.18 14.80
C VAL A 161 -12.65 -20.13 15.39
N GLY A 162 -12.07 -18.93 15.56
CA GLY A 162 -10.69 -18.74 16.04
C GLY A 162 -9.68 -18.86 14.90
N THR A 163 -8.55 -19.50 15.15
CA THR A 163 -7.43 -19.58 14.19
C THR A 163 -7.86 -20.26 12.88
N ILE A 164 -7.55 -19.61 11.79
CA ILE A 164 -7.75 -20.05 10.41
C ILE A 164 -6.42 -19.98 9.65
N PRO A 165 -6.32 -20.54 8.43
CA PRO A 165 -5.19 -20.31 7.56
C PRO A 165 -5.01 -18.82 7.22
N SER A 166 -3.86 -18.51 6.66
CA SER A 166 -3.49 -17.15 6.24
C SER A 166 -4.33 -16.65 5.08
N GLU A 167 -4.52 -15.33 4.99
CA GLU A 167 -5.32 -14.66 3.96
C GLU A 167 -4.46 -13.91 2.95
N SER A 168 -4.96 -13.73 1.72
CA SER A 168 -4.25 -13.03 0.65
C SER A 168 -4.43 -11.51 0.76
N PHE A 169 -3.36 -10.75 1.09
CA PHE A 169 -3.40 -9.29 1.15
C PHE A 169 -2.03 -8.63 1.04
N THR A 170 -2.05 -7.34 0.75
CA THR A 170 -0.88 -6.45 0.78
C THR A 170 -1.22 -5.19 1.58
N VAL A 171 -0.32 -4.77 2.46
CA VAL A 171 -0.41 -3.49 3.17
C VAL A 171 0.45 -2.46 2.42
N LEU A 172 -0.17 -1.36 2.03
CA LEU A 172 0.46 -0.26 1.30
C LEU A 172 0.88 0.86 2.25
N GLY A 173 2.00 1.50 1.97
CA GLY A 173 2.43 2.60 2.82
C GLY A 173 3.72 3.26 2.37
N THR A 174 4.29 4.06 3.27
CA THR A 174 5.60 4.66 3.10
C THR A 174 6.44 4.46 4.35
N GLN A 175 7.70 4.15 4.18
CA GLN A 175 8.66 4.01 5.27
C GLN A 175 9.69 5.13 5.18
N SER A 176 9.80 5.93 6.25
CA SER A 176 10.85 6.94 6.34
C SER A 176 12.14 6.28 6.79
N THR A 177 13.06 6.03 5.86
CA THR A 177 14.44 5.74 6.23
C THR A 177 15.03 7.04 6.76
N THR A 178 15.08 7.22 8.08
CA THR A 178 15.89 8.28 8.67
C THR A 178 17.35 7.89 8.41
N THR A 179 17.89 8.39 7.31
CA THR A 179 19.35 8.32 7.10
C THR A 179 19.96 9.18 8.19
N THR A 180 20.32 8.58 9.32
CA THR A 180 21.22 9.20 10.28
C THR A 180 22.52 9.39 9.53
N SER A 181 22.71 10.59 8.98
CA SER A 181 24.00 10.99 8.44
C SER A 181 24.99 11.03 9.60
N THR A 182 25.55 9.87 9.93
CA THR A 182 26.82 9.84 10.63
C THR A 182 27.79 10.55 9.70
N THR A 183 28.20 11.74 10.08
CA THR A 183 29.23 12.50 9.39
C THR A 183 30.56 11.76 9.60
N THR A 184 30.73 10.63 8.93
CA THR A 184 32.04 10.13 8.61
C THR A 184 32.52 11.01 7.46
N THR A 185 33.57 11.80 7.71
CA THR A 185 34.36 12.52 6.70
C THR A 185 35.06 11.48 5.79
N GLY A 186 34.26 10.74 5.04
CA GLY A 186 34.68 9.89 3.95
C GLY A 186 34.07 10.49 2.69
N THR A 187 34.91 10.87 1.75
CA THR A 187 34.50 11.31 0.41
C THR A 187 33.71 10.20 -0.25
N THR A 188 32.38 10.21 -0.08
CA THR A 188 31.47 9.37 -0.87
C THR A 188 31.49 9.90 -2.29
N PRO A 189 31.78 9.07 -3.30
CA PRO A 189 31.64 9.49 -4.69
C PRO A 189 30.19 9.91 -4.92
N GLU A 190 29.97 11.15 -5.32
CA GLU A 190 28.65 11.63 -5.67
C GLU A 190 28.06 10.76 -6.78
N PRO A 191 26.75 10.42 -6.72
CA PRO A 191 26.13 9.62 -7.76
C PRO A 191 26.35 10.26 -9.13
N SER A 192 26.70 9.45 -10.10
CA SER A 192 26.93 9.85 -11.51
C SER A 192 25.78 10.66 -12.12
N SER A 193 24.62 10.67 -11.48
CA SER A 193 23.45 11.49 -11.80
C SER A 193 23.73 13.00 -11.76
N ILE A 194 24.57 13.49 -10.82
CA ILE A 194 24.92 14.92 -10.75
C ILE A 194 25.87 15.29 -11.89
N LEU A 195 26.77 14.39 -12.26
CA LEU A 195 27.66 14.56 -13.38
C LEU A 195 26.90 14.56 -14.71
N LEU A 196 25.86 13.72 -14.83
CA LEU A 196 24.99 13.65 -16.00
C LEU A 196 24.12 14.92 -16.12
N LEU A 197 23.59 15.42 -15.00
CA LEU A 197 22.83 16.67 -14.95
C LEU A 197 23.70 17.86 -15.30
N GLY A 198 24.91 17.93 -14.75
CA GLY A 198 25.89 19.00 -15.04
C GLY A 198 26.29 19.01 -16.50
N SER A 199 26.57 17.86 -17.11
CA SER A 199 26.92 17.76 -18.53
C SER A 199 25.75 18.10 -19.46
N GLY A 200 24.52 17.76 -19.07
CA GLY A 200 23.30 18.12 -19.79
C GLY A 200 23.09 19.65 -19.86
N ILE A 201 23.29 20.34 -18.74
CA ILE A 201 23.16 21.82 -18.67
C ILE A 201 24.22 22.51 -19.50
N LEU A 202 25.47 22.03 -19.46
CA LEU A 202 26.55 22.58 -20.26
C LEU A 202 26.32 22.36 -21.77
N GLY A 203 25.76 21.18 -22.14
CA GLY A 203 25.39 20.90 -23.53
C GLY A 203 24.29 21.83 -24.06
N LEU A 204 23.27 22.10 -23.26
CA LEU A 204 22.17 23.02 -23.58
C LEU A 204 22.69 24.49 -23.73
N ALA A 205 23.57 24.92 -22.83
CA ALA A 205 24.18 26.24 -22.91
C ALA A 205 25.03 26.42 -24.19
N GLY A 206 25.73 25.36 -24.61
CA GLY A 206 26.51 25.34 -25.85
C GLY A 206 25.62 25.45 -27.11
N VAL A 207 24.51 24.78 -27.16
CA VAL A 207 23.54 24.82 -28.28
C VAL A 207 22.89 26.21 -28.39
N LEU A 208 22.51 26.80 -27.25
CA LEU A 208 21.90 28.15 -27.20
C LEU A 208 22.87 29.22 -27.65
N ARG A 209 24.16 29.15 -27.28
CA ARG A 209 25.18 30.08 -27.73
C ARG A 209 25.38 30.03 -29.24
N ARG A 210 25.29 28.85 -29.86
CA ARG A 210 25.47 28.66 -31.30
C ARG A 210 24.29 29.18 -32.15
N LYS A 211 23.11 29.37 -31.55
CA LYS A 211 21.91 29.93 -32.23
C LYS A 211 21.71 31.41 -32.03
N LEU A 212 22.48 32.06 -31.13
CA LEU A 212 22.33 33.48 -30.79
C LEU A 212 23.48 34.35 -31.29
N PHE A 213 24.50 33.73 -31.82
CA PHE A 213 25.66 34.36 -32.49
C PHE A 213 26.01 33.55 -33.74
#